data_f9533def193f2df8d45fe92e8b0c2da3
#
_entry.id   f9533def193f2df8d45fe92e8b0c2da3
#
_cell.length_a   1.000
_cell.length_b   1.000
_cell.length_c   1.000
_cell.angle_alpha   90.00
_cell.angle_beta   90.00
_cell.angle_gamma   90.00
#
_symmetry.space_group_name_H-M   'P 1'
#
loop_
_entity.id
_entity.type
_entity.pdbx_description
1 polymer ?
#
loop_
_entity_poly.entity_id
_entity_poly.type
_entity_poly.pdbx_seq_one_letter_code
_entity_poly.pdbx_strand_id
1 'polypeptide(L)'
;MKFKLGGEEQALLLEVTSVGQPKQIREAITRLGELRAEMNGAYPVAVAQYISPQGASLLKRNGLGYLDLSGNCYLAFGNVLIEKEGKPNLRPSKRPLKALFAPRATRVVRALLVDPGHLWRLDELAKASQVSLGHAHNVIKRLGDLAWIERGEQQRIQLSKPADLLDAWVDAYTYRLNGTVTYFSPERITRKLVGELARAAQEADRRFAFTLHAGAALVAPNVRFPAIHCYLEGDPEPVAKALGLRPGEDEGNVHLLAPYDPGVFHALITKSGVPVVCLPQLYADLYHYERRGREQAAHLRREAMGF
;
A
#
# COMPACT_ATOMS: atom_id res chain seq x y z
N MET A 1 20.81 32.17 10.89
CA MET A 1 22.17 31.82 11.37
C MET A 1 23.18 32.36 10.38
N LYS A 2 24.18 33.11 10.83
CA LYS A 2 25.24 33.69 9.98
C LYS A 2 26.58 33.02 10.30
N PHE A 3 27.41 32.80 9.28
CA PHE A 3 28.76 32.23 9.43
C PHE A 3 29.66 32.67 8.26
N LYS A 4 30.98 32.46 8.38
CA LYS A 4 31.93 32.77 7.32
C LYS A 4 32.43 31.48 6.65
N LEU A 5 32.43 31.47 5.33
CA LEU A 5 32.93 30.37 4.50
C LEU A 5 33.79 30.96 3.38
N GLY A 6 35.06 30.54 3.31
CA GLY A 6 35.99 31.04 2.28
C GLY A 6 36.21 32.57 2.33
N GLY A 7 35.96 33.25 3.49
CA GLY A 7 36.07 34.69 3.65
C GLY A 7 34.76 35.44 3.41
N GLU A 8 33.75 34.81 2.83
CA GLU A 8 32.45 35.44 2.58
C GLU A 8 31.44 35.12 3.70
N GLU A 9 30.60 36.10 4.03
CA GLU A 9 29.52 35.91 5.00
C GLU A 9 28.34 35.21 4.34
N GLN A 10 27.96 34.08 4.92
CA GLN A 10 26.82 33.26 4.48
C GLN A 10 25.72 33.28 5.55
N ALA A 11 24.46 33.20 5.13
CA ALA A 11 23.33 33.17 6.03
C ALA A 11 22.43 31.94 5.73
N LEU A 12 22.07 31.21 6.78
CA LEU A 12 21.05 30.15 6.71
C LEU A 12 19.76 30.64 7.39
N LEU A 13 18.64 30.42 6.74
CA LEU A 13 17.30 30.58 7.31
C LEU A 13 16.81 29.20 7.76
N LEU A 14 16.69 28.99 9.06
CA LEU A 14 16.37 27.69 9.64
C LEU A 14 14.89 27.64 10.05
N GLU A 15 14.16 26.67 9.57
CA GLU A 15 12.82 26.30 10.06
C GLU A 15 12.92 24.96 10.80
N VAL A 16 12.61 24.98 12.10
CA VAL A 16 12.67 23.78 12.96
C VAL A 16 11.29 23.16 13.08
N THR A 17 11.16 21.92 12.66
CA THR A 17 9.93 21.14 12.79
C THR A 17 10.14 19.93 13.70
N SER A 18 9.12 19.54 14.45
CA SER A 18 9.19 18.38 15.35
C SER A 18 9.27 17.05 14.59
N VAL A 19 8.70 16.97 13.38
CA VAL A 19 8.61 15.75 12.55
C VAL A 19 8.89 16.11 11.10
N GLY A 20 9.78 15.36 10.45
CA GLY A 20 10.15 15.55 9.04
C GLY A 20 9.36 14.67 8.07
N GLN A 21 8.06 14.47 8.31
CA GLN A 21 7.15 13.77 7.39
C GLN A 21 6.63 14.73 6.31
N PRO A 22 6.19 14.21 5.13
CA PRO A 22 5.81 15.05 3.99
C PRO A 22 4.85 16.20 4.29
N LYS A 23 3.89 16.00 5.20
CA LYS A 23 2.95 17.05 5.59
C LYS A 23 3.65 18.24 6.24
N GLN A 24 4.42 17.99 7.31
CA GLN A 24 5.15 19.03 8.05
C GLN A 24 6.23 19.68 7.19
N ILE A 25 6.84 18.91 6.29
CA ILE A 25 7.82 19.45 5.34
C ILE A 25 7.16 20.40 4.34
N ARG A 26 5.93 20.16 3.86
CA ARG A 26 5.21 21.12 3.02
C ARG A 26 4.91 22.43 3.76
N GLU A 27 4.48 22.31 5.02
CA GLU A 27 4.26 23.48 5.88
C GLU A 27 5.56 24.27 6.08
N ALA A 28 6.70 23.58 6.29
CA ALA A 28 8.01 24.22 6.41
C ALA A 28 8.45 24.89 5.09
N ILE A 29 8.20 24.26 3.93
CA ILE A 29 8.49 24.85 2.62
C ILE A 29 7.73 26.16 2.42
N THR A 30 6.44 26.20 2.75
CA THR A 30 5.61 27.40 2.65
C THR A 30 6.17 28.52 3.52
N ARG A 31 6.44 28.26 4.81
CA ARG A 31 6.98 29.26 5.74
C ARG A 31 8.36 29.76 5.31
N LEU A 32 9.26 28.85 4.91
CA LEU A 32 10.58 29.23 4.41
C LEU A 32 10.49 30.05 3.11
N GLY A 33 9.51 29.77 2.25
CA GLY A 33 9.26 30.55 1.05
C GLY A 33 8.83 32.02 1.36
N GLU A 34 7.92 32.19 2.31
CA GLU A 34 7.46 33.50 2.79
C GLU A 34 8.62 34.31 3.41
N LEU A 35 9.36 33.71 4.32
CA LEU A 35 10.47 34.37 5.02
C LEU A 35 11.67 34.64 4.09
N ARG A 36 11.89 33.84 3.05
CA ARG A 36 12.96 34.03 2.07
C ARG A 36 12.77 35.33 1.28
N ALA A 37 11.52 35.73 1.03
CA ALA A 37 11.22 36.98 0.35
C ALA A 37 11.64 38.20 1.19
N GLU A 38 11.63 38.09 2.52
CA GLU A 38 11.99 39.15 3.47
C GLU A 38 13.50 39.15 3.77
N MET A 39 14.18 38.00 3.66
CA MET A 39 15.60 37.82 4.03
C MET A 39 16.47 37.55 2.81
N ASN A 40 16.79 38.59 2.05
CA ASN A 40 17.63 38.48 0.85
C ASN A 40 18.95 37.76 1.11
N GLY A 41 19.24 36.70 0.30
CA GLY A 41 20.50 35.98 0.28
C GLY A 41 20.65 34.86 1.33
N ALA A 42 19.67 34.63 2.22
CA ALA A 42 19.74 33.52 3.16
C ALA A 42 19.29 32.19 2.48
N TYR A 43 20.08 31.12 2.66
CA TYR A 43 19.74 29.80 2.16
C TYR A 43 18.75 29.10 3.10
N PRO A 44 17.57 28.69 2.62
CA PRO A 44 16.53 28.10 3.46
C PRO A 44 16.83 26.60 3.76
N VAL A 45 16.73 26.23 5.02
CA VAL A 45 17.04 24.89 5.54
C VAL A 45 15.97 24.43 6.51
N ALA A 46 15.38 23.29 6.27
CA ALA A 46 14.50 22.61 7.23
C ALA A 46 15.32 21.76 8.20
N VAL A 47 14.98 21.83 9.49
CA VAL A 47 15.63 21.05 10.55
C VAL A 47 14.58 20.23 11.28
N ALA A 48 14.82 18.92 11.45
CA ALA A 48 13.92 18.05 12.18
C ALA A 48 14.67 16.97 12.99
N GLN A 49 13.96 16.26 13.84
CA GLN A 49 14.54 15.11 14.53
C GLN A 49 14.96 13.99 13.53
N TYR A 50 14.14 13.75 12.53
CA TYR A 50 14.40 12.87 11.40
C TYR A 50 13.56 13.34 10.21
N ILE A 51 14.18 13.43 9.04
CA ILE A 51 13.49 13.77 7.78
C ILE A 51 13.34 12.50 6.96
N SER A 52 12.07 12.17 6.64
CA SER A 52 11.78 10.98 5.83
C SER A 52 12.34 11.11 4.41
N PRO A 53 12.64 10.00 3.69
CA PRO A 53 13.10 10.07 2.30
C PRO A 53 12.19 10.88 1.38
N GLN A 54 10.86 10.75 1.56
CA GLN A 54 9.89 11.56 0.82
C GLN A 54 9.97 13.04 1.20
N GLY A 55 10.15 13.35 2.49
CA GLY A 55 10.35 14.72 2.97
C GLY A 55 11.63 15.34 2.41
N ALA A 56 12.74 14.58 2.39
CA ALA A 56 14.01 14.99 1.80
C ALA A 56 13.86 15.30 0.30
N SER A 57 13.20 14.43 -0.45
CA SER A 57 12.92 14.63 -1.87
C SER A 57 12.08 15.90 -2.12
N LEU A 58 11.10 16.18 -1.28
CA LEU A 58 10.29 17.41 -1.38
C LEU A 58 11.15 18.66 -1.18
N LEU A 59 12.02 18.68 -0.16
CA LEU A 59 12.91 19.82 0.11
C LEU A 59 13.87 20.06 -1.05
N LYS A 60 14.55 19.01 -1.54
CA LYS A 60 15.46 19.11 -2.69
C LYS A 60 14.78 19.66 -3.94
N ARG A 61 13.58 19.18 -4.29
CA ARG A 61 12.80 19.65 -5.45
C ARG A 61 12.41 21.13 -5.37
N ASN A 62 12.28 21.66 -4.16
CA ASN A 62 11.96 23.07 -3.92
C ASN A 62 13.21 23.93 -3.70
N GLY A 63 14.42 23.40 -3.92
CA GLY A 63 15.67 24.14 -3.76
C GLY A 63 16.01 24.51 -2.32
N LEU A 64 15.52 23.71 -1.34
CA LEU A 64 15.78 23.91 0.09
C LEU A 64 16.75 22.85 0.61
N GLY A 65 17.57 23.27 1.58
CA GLY A 65 18.40 22.37 2.35
C GLY A 65 17.65 21.67 3.49
N TYR A 66 18.28 20.65 4.05
CA TYR A 66 17.82 20.05 5.29
C TYR A 66 18.93 19.48 6.15
N LEU A 67 18.62 19.37 7.44
CA LEU A 67 19.44 18.72 8.46
C LEU A 67 18.54 17.91 9.38
N ASP A 68 18.96 16.70 9.76
CA ASP A 68 18.28 15.96 10.81
C ASP A 68 19.25 15.49 11.92
N LEU A 69 18.68 15.18 13.09
CA LEU A 69 19.47 14.73 14.25
C LEU A 69 19.97 13.27 14.08
N SER A 70 19.54 12.55 13.04
CA SER A 70 20.09 11.24 12.69
C SER A 70 21.36 11.34 11.85
N GLY A 71 21.69 12.56 11.39
CA GLY A 71 22.90 12.84 10.62
C GLY A 71 22.68 12.80 9.10
N ASN A 72 21.43 12.82 8.64
CA ASN A 72 21.13 13.08 7.23
C ASN A 72 21.13 14.59 6.99
N CYS A 73 21.69 15.01 5.86
CA CYS A 73 21.69 16.41 5.46
C CYS A 73 21.79 16.56 3.95
N TYR A 74 21.25 17.68 3.48
CA TYR A 74 21.47 18.19 2.13
C TYR A 74 21.58 19.72 2.20
N LEU A 75 22.72 20.25 1.80
CA LEU A 75 22.98 21.68 1.71
C LEU A 75 23.63 21.97 0.35
N ALA A 76 23.01 22.83 -0.45
CA ALA A 76 23.47 23.18 -1.79
C ALA A 76 23.32 24.69 -2.01
N PHE A 77 24.37 25.48 -1.70
CA PHE A 77 24.40 26.92 -1.85
C PHE A 77 25.81 27.43 -2.21
N GLY A 78 25.89 28.45 -3.05
CA GLY A 78 27.17 28.93 -3.56
C GLY A 78 27.99 27.79 -4.19
N ASN A 79 29.23 27.61 -3.71
CA ASN A 79 30.14 26.54 -4.11
C ASN A 79 30.10 25.33 -3.15
N VAL A 80 29.11 25.25 -2.29
CA VAL A 80 28.96 24.18 -1.27
C VAL A 80 27.93 23.17 -1.67
N LEU A 81 28.30 21.91 -1.69
CA LEU A 81 27.39 20.76 -1.75
C LEU A 81 27.77 19.78 -0.64
N ILE A 82 26.88 19.59 0.31
CA ILE A 82 27.00 18.59 1.36
C ILE A 82 25.77 17.70 1.29
N GLU A 83 25.98 16.41 1.04
CA GLU A 83 24.92 15.43 0.98
C GLU A 83 25.31 14.19 1.80
N LYS A 84 24.47 13.86 2.78
CA LYS A 84 24.56 12.62 3.57
C LYS A 84 23.18 12.06 3.75
N GLU A 85 22.94 10.86 3.26
CA GLU A 85 21.66 10.18 3.32
C GLU A 85 21.79 8.75 3.84
N GLY A 86 20.66 8.09 4.06
CA GLY A 86 20.61 6.68 4.44
C GLY A 86 20.81 6.41 5.93
N LYS A 87 20.97 7.44 6.78
CA LYS A 87 21.02 7.23 8.23
C LYS A 87 19.61 6.89 8.75
N PRO A 88 19.48 5.82 9.55
CA PRO A 88 18.19 5.42 10.09
C PRO A 88 17.69 6.44 11.13
N ASN A 89 16.39 6.48 11.32
CA ASN A 89 15.79 7.28 12.39
C ASN A 89 16.25 6.74 13.77
N LEU A 90 17.03 7.53 14.49
CA LEU A 90 17.53 7.17 15.84
C LEU A 90 16.41 7.12 16.89
N ARG A 91 15.29 7.80 16.63
CA ARG A 91 14.11 7.81 17.52
C ARG A 91 12.85 7.51 16.70
N PRO A 92 12.71 6.26 16.19
CA PRO A 92 11.53 5.90 15.42
C PRO A 92 10.27 6.11 16.25
N SER A 93 9.23 6.66 15.64
CA SER A 93 7.93 6.74 16.30
C SER A 93 7.56 5.33 16.78
N LYS A 94 6.93 5.21 17.96
CA LYS A 94 6.56 3.92 18.59
C LYS A 94 5.64 3.03 17.72
N ARG A 95 5.23 3.48 16.54
CA ARG A 95 4.36 2.76 15.61
C ARG A 95 4.92 2.85 14.18
N PRO A 96 5.78 1.90 13.75
CA PRO A 96 6.36 1.88 12.40
C PRO A 96 5.29 1.73 11.31
N LEU A 97 5.64 2.08 10.06
CA LEU A 97 4.81 1.87 8.85
C LEU A 97 4.24 0.43 8.75
N LYS A 98 4.97 -0.57 9.23
CA LYS A 98 4.47 -1.96 9.34
C LYS A 98 3.13 -2.08 10.06
N ALA A 99 2.83 -1.22 11.04
CA ALA A 99 1.53 -1.25 11.72
C ALA A 99 0.39 -0.61 10.89
N LEU A 100 0.71 0.17 9.85
CA LEU A 100 -0.27 0.65 8.87
C LEU A 100 -0.78 -0.50 7.99
N PHE A 101 0.06 -1.49 7.75
CA PHE A 101 -0.25 -2.66 6.93
C PHE A 101 -0.49 -3.94 7.76
N ALA A 102 -0.76 -3.79 9.06
CA ALA A 102 -1.28 -4.90 9.87
C ALA A 102 -2.68 -5.33 9.39
N PRO A 103 -3.10 -6.59 9.57
CA PRO A 103 -4.32 -7.15 8.98
C PRO A 103 -5.56 -6.25 9.09
N ARG A 104 -5.89 -5.77 10.29
CA ARG A 104 -7.05 -4.88 10.48
C ARG A 104 -6.88 -3.50 9.82
N ALA A 105 -5.65 -2.97 9.78
CA ALA A 105 -5.40 -1.68 9.16
C ALA A 105 -5.50 -1.77 7.63
N THR A 106 -5.08 -2.89 7.03
CA THR A 106 -5.20 -3.11 5.58
C THR A 106 -6.65 -3.20 5.10
N ARG A 107 -7.62 -3.45 5.98
CA ARG A 107 -9.04 -3.33 5.60
C ARG A 107 -9.40 -1.90 5.22
N VAL A 108 -8.91 -0.91 5.98
CA VAL A 108 -9.10 0.52 5.67
C VAL A 108 -8.34 0.90 4.39
N VAL A 109 -7.09 0.44 4.26
CA VAL A 109 -6.26 0.67 3.06
C VAL A 109 -6.96 0.12 1.82
N ARG A 110 -7.50 -1.10 1.90
CA ARG A 110 -8.23 -1.75 0.80
C ARG A 110 -9.48 -0.98 0.41
N ALA A 111 -10.28 -0.53 1.39
CA ALA A 111 -11.49 0.26 1.13
C ALA A 111 -11.17 1.57 0.39
N LEU A 112 -10.11 2.27 0.79
CA LEU A 112 -9.64 3.47 0.11
C LEU A 112 -9.13 3.21 -1.32
N LEU A 113 -8.44 2.09 -1.56
CA LEU A 113 -7.87 1.75 -2.86
C LEU A 113 -8.89 1.17 -3.84
N VAL A 114 -10.01 0.61 -3.37
CA VAL A 114 -11.09 0.11 -4.22
C VAL A 114 -11.79 1.24 -4.96
N ASP A 115 -11.99 2.37 -4.32
CA ASP A 115 -12.55 3.58 -4.92
C ASP A 115 -11.77 4.81 -4.42
N PRO A 116 -10.63 5.14 -5.08
CA PRO A 116 -9.79 6.27 -4.68
C PRO A 116 -10.47 7.63 -4.78
N GLY A 117 -11.49 7.76 -5.64
CA GLY A 117 -12.26 8.98 -5.85
C GLY A 117 -13.33 9.23 -4.79
N HIS A 118 -13.68 8.22 -4.02
CA HIS A 118 -14.75 8.33 -3.02
C HIS A 118 -14.40 9.28 -1.87
N LEU A 119 -15.34 10.15 -1.55
CA LEU A 119 -15.23 11.11 -0.43
C LEU A 119 -15.82 10.49 0.84
N TRP A 120 -14.98 9.85 1.62
CA TRP A 120 -15.38 9.11 2.81
C TRP A 120 -15.69 9.98 4.01
N ARG A 121 -16.75 9.66 4.76
CA ARG A 121 -16.85 10.02 6.18
C ARG A 121 -16.10 8.98 6.99
N LEU A 122 -15.57 9.37 8.14
CA LEU A 122 -14.77 8.46 8.97
C LEU A 122 -15.61 7.26 9.49
N ASP A 123 -16.84 7.51 9.88
CA ASP A 123 -17.79 6.49 10.35
C ASP A 123 -18.18 5.51 9.23
N GLU A 124 -18.43 6.02 8.02
CA GLU A 124 -18.72 5.24 6.83
C GLU A 124 -17.51 4.33 6.48
N LEU A 125 -16.30 4.88 6.45
CA LEU A 125 -15.07 4.13 6.18
C LEU A 125 -14.82 3.05 7.23
N ALA A 126 -15.04 3.36 8.51
CA ALA A 126 -14.91 2.40 9.60
C ALA A 126 -15.90 1.23 9.44
N LYS A 127 -17.16 1.51 9.10
CA LYS A 127 -18.20 0.51 8.82
C LYS A 127 -17.85 -0.34 7.60
N ALA A 128 -17.50 0.28 6.48
CA ALA A 128 -17.11 -0.42 5.25
C ALA A 128 -15.91 -1.33 5.46
N SER A 129 -14.93 -0.89 6.25
CA SER A 129 -13.71 -1.65 6.58
C SER A 129 -13.90 -2.65 7.72
N GLN A 130 -15.08 -2.71 8.36
CA GLN A 130 -15.37 -3.56 9.52
C GLN A 130 -14.34 -3.40 10.64
N VAL A 131 -14.02 -2.15 10.99
CA VAL A 131 -13.12 -1.80 12.09
C VAL A 131 -13.78 -0.78 13.03
N SER A 132 -13.25 -0.60 14.23
CA SER A 132 -13.73 0.45 15.13
C SER A 132 -13.40 1.84 14.59
N LEU A 133 -14.21 2.84 14.94
CA LEU A 133 -14.01 4.25 14.57
C LEU A 133 -12.61 4.74 14.97
N GLY A 134 -12.16 4.39 16.20
CA GLY A 134 -10.82 4.75 16.68
C GLY A 134 -9.69 4.08 15.87
N HIS A 135 -9.90 2.86 15.38
CA HIS A 135 -8.92 2.20 14.53
C HIS A 135 -8.84 2.88 13.16
N ALA A 136 -9.97 3.15 12.52
CA ALA A 136 -10.04 3.90 11.26
C ALA A 136 -9.39 5.28 11.41
N HIS A 137 -9.71 6.03 12.49
CA HIS A 137 -9.08 7.31 12.78
C HIS A 137 -7.55 7.23 12.86
N ASN A 138 -7.01 6.21 13.54
CA ASN A 138 -5.56 6.03 13.65
C ASN A 138 -4.89 5.72 12.31
N VAL A 139 -5.54 4.95 11.42
CA VAL A 139 -5.05 4.69 10.07
C VAL A 139 -5.08 5.98 9.25
N ILE A 140 -6.21 6.69 9.24
CA ILE A 140 -6.39 7.94 8.50
C ILE A 140 -5.40 9.03 8.97
N LYS A 141 -5.20 9.16 10.28
CA LYS A 141 -4.19 10.08 10.81
C LYS A 141 -2.80 9.79 10.22
N ARG A 142 -2.40 8.53 10.15
CA ARG A 142 -1.09 8.12 9.59
C ARG A 142 -0.98 8.36 8.09
N LEU A 143 -2.03 8.07 7.34
CA LEU A 143 -2.08 8.38 5.91
C LEU A 143 -2.01 9.90 5.68
N GLY A 144 -2.62 10.69 6.56
CA GLY A 144 -2.52 12.15 6.55
C GLY A 144 -1.10 12.65 6.86
N ASP A 145 -0.40 12.04 7.82
CA ASP A 145 0.99 12.37 8.14
C ASP A 145 1.94 12.09 6.95
N LEU A 146 1.63 11.06 6.15
CA LEU A 146 2.32 10.74 4.89
C LEU A 146 1.86 11.61 3.71
N ALA A 147 0.82 12.43 3.89
CA ALA A 147 0.18 13.22 2.86
C ALA A 147 -0.35 12.37 1.67
N TRP A 148 -0.87 11.17 1.98
CA TRP A 148 -1.52 10.30 1.00
C TRP A 148 -3.03 10.48 0.95
N ILE A 149 -3.59 11.19 1.92
CA ILE A 149 -4.98 11.61 1.95
C ILE A 149 -5.10 13.12 2.08
N GLU A 150 -6.21 13.65 1.59
CA GLU A 150 -6.64 15.03 1.78
C GLU A 150 -7.96 15.06 2.56
N ARG A 151 -8.19 16.19 3.25
CA ARG A 151 -9.46 16.47 3.90
C ARG A 151 -10.11 17.63 3.18
N GLY A 152 -11.23 17.34 2.53
CA GLY A 152 -12.07 18.34 1.89
C GLY A 152 -13.07 18.98 2.85
N GLU A 153 -14.07 19.60 2.27
CA GLU A 153 -15.18 20.19 3.01
C GLU A 153 -15.87 19.15 3.91
N GLN A 154 -16.41 19.61 5.04
CA GLN A 154 -17.05 18.76 6.05
C GLN A 154 -16.19 17.59 6.53
N GLN A 155 -14.85 17.76 6.54
CA GLN A 155 -13.89 16.72 6.97
C GLN A 155 -13.98 15.42 6.17
N ARG A 156 -14.46 15.47 4.93
CA ARG A 156 -14.44 14.31 4.01
C ARG A 156 -13.01 13.89 3.73
N ILE A 157 -12.76 12.59 3.71
CA ILE A 157 -11.46 11.98 3.49
C ILE A 157 -11.39 11.50 2.05
N GLN A 158 -10.38 11.95 1.32
CA GLN A 158 -10.09 11.51 -0.05
C GLN A 158 -8.68 10.95 -0.15
N LEU A 159 -8.50 9.84 -0.87
CA LEU A 159 -7.19 9.29 -1.19
C LEU A 159 -6.57 10.09 -2.35
N SER A 160 -5.51 10.86 -2.06
CA SER A 160 -4.84 11.72 -3.06
C SER A 160 -3.64 11.04 -3.73
N LYS A 161 -3.12 9.95 -3.14
CA LYS A 161 -1.93 9.23 -3.62
C LYS A 161 -2.17 7.72 -3.67
N PRO A 162 -3.09 7.23 -4.53
CA PRO A 162 -3.43 5.81 -4.57
C PRO A 162 -2.26 4.92 -5.00
N ALA A 163 -1.44 5.36 -5.96
CA ALA A 163 -0.26 4.63 -6.39
C ALA A 163 0.76 4.45 -5.25
N ASP A 164 1.08 5.54 -4.54
CA ASP A 164 2.05 5.50 -3.43
C ASP A 164 1.56 4.60 -2.30
N LEU A 165 0.25 4.64 -1.98
CA LEU A 165 -0.35 3.78 -0.95
C LEU A 165 -0.34 2.31 -1.36
N LEU A 166 -0.66 1.99 -2.61
CA LEU A 166 -0.63 0.63 -3.13
C LEU A 166 0.79 0.05 -3.09
N ASP A 167 1.77 0.80 -3.60
CA ASP A 167 3.16 0.38 -3.65
C ASP A 167 3.73 0.13 -2.24
N ALA A 168 3.46 1.02 -1.29
CA ALA A 168 3.87 0.84 0.10
C ALA A 168 3.17 -0.34 0.80
N TRP A 169 1.90 -0.60 0.46
CA TRP A 169 1.20 -1.78 0.98
C TRP A 169 1.81 -3.05 0.43
N VAL A 170 2.04 -3.12 -0.87
CA VAL A 170 2.62 -4.29 -1.55
C VAL A 170 4.01 -4.63 -1.02
N ASP A 171 4.86 -3.61 -0.76
CA ASP A 171 6.20 -3.83 -0.17
C ASP A 171 6.16 -4.50 1.21
N ALA A 172 5.07 -4.29 1.96
CA ALA A 172 4.87 -4.87 3.29
C ALA A 172 4.01 -6.13 3.31
N TYR A 173 3.40 -6.50 2.17
CA TYR A 173 2.42 -7.57 2.05
C TYR A 173 3.08 -8.91 1.65
N THR A 174 2.47 -10.00 2.06
CA THR A 174 2.73 -11.33 1.52
C THR A 174 1.48 -12.21 1.63
N TYR A 175 1.12 -12.86 0.53
CA TYR A 175 0.01 -13.82 0.53
C TYR A 175 0.35 -15.11 1.30
N ARG A 176 1.63 -15.38 1.55
CA ARG A 176 2.13 -16.57 2.27
C ARG A 176 1.70 -16.64 3.74
N LEU A 177 1.12 -15.57 4.30
CA LEU A 177 0.52 -15.59 5.63
C LEU A 177 -0.80 -16.37 5.68
N ASN A 178 -1.42 -16.65 4.53
CA ASN A 178 -2.63 -17.46 4.46
C ASN A 178 -2.28 -18.94 4.62
N GLY A 179 -3.07 -19.67 5.40
CA GLY A 179 -3.00 -21.13 5.40
C GLY A 179 -3.34 -21.65 4.00
N THR A 180 -2.54 -22.54 3.46
CA THR A 180 -2.79 -23.10 2.12
C THR A 180 -2.92 -24.61 2.20
N VAL A 181 -4.03 -25.13 1.68
CA VAL A 181 -4.20 -26.55 1.45
C VAL A 181 -4.14 -26.80 -0.05
N THR A 182 -3.27 -27.72 -0.45
CA THR A 182 -3.01 -28.01 -1.86
C THR A 182 -3.65 -29.34 -2.24
N TYR A 183 -4.35 -29.34 -3.36
CA TYR A 183 -4.99 -30.50 -3.93
C TYR A 183 -4.56 -30.71 -5.38
N PHE A 184 -4.71 -31.94 -5.84
CA PHE A 184 -4.56 -32.31 -7.23
C PHE A 184 -5.93 -32.58 -7.85
N SER A 185 -6.16 -32.02 -9.04
CA SER A 185 -7.27 -32.36 -9.94
C SER A 185 -6.75 -32.87 -11.25
N PRO A 186 -7.32 -33.96 -11.82
CA PRO A 186 -6.97 -34.44 -13.16
C PRO A 186 -7.49 -33.49 -14.27
N GLU A 187 -8.41 -32.59 -13.97
CA GLU A 187 -8.93 -31.62 -14.93
C GLU A 187 -7.85 -30.59 -15.29
N ARG A 188 -7.49 -30.53 -16.56
CA ARG A 188 -6.44 -29.62 -17.07
C ARG A 188 -6.98 -28.31 -17.63
N ILE A 189 -8.29 -28.25 -17.86
CA ILE A 189 -8.95 -27.04 -18.37
C ILE A 189 -9.25 -26.13 -17.19
N THR A 190 -8.33 -25.20 -16.90
CA THR A 190 -8.40 -24.29 -15.75
C THR A 190 -9.74 -23.53 -15.66
N ARG A 191 -10.29 -23.10 -16.79
CA ARG A 191 -11.58 -22.41 -16.84
C ARG A 191 -12.76 -23.27 -16.36
N LYS A 192 -12.75 -24.56 -16.73
CA LYS A 192 -13.76 -25.52 -16.30
C LYS A 192 -13.63 -25.75 -14.79
N LEU A 193 -12.40 -25.99 -14.32
CA LEU A 193 -12.11 -26.20 -12.90
C LEU A 193 -12.48 -24.98 -12.03
N VAL A 194 -12.29 -23.75 -12.50
CA VAL A 194 -12.76 -22.53 -11.82
C VAL A 194 -14.29 -22.53 -11.65
N GLY A 195 -15.04 -22.88 -12.70
CA GLY A 195 -16.49 -22.95 -12.62
C GLY A 195 -17.01 -24.06 -11.70
N GLU A 196 -16.38 -25.22 -11.74
CA GLU A 196 -16.74 -26.37 -10.88
C GLU A 196 -16.44 -26.05 -9.41
N LEU A 197 -15.28 -25.45 -9.11
CA LEU A 197 -14.91 -25.04 -7.75
C LEU A 197 -15.86 -23.96 -7.22
N ALA A 198 -16.21 -22.97 -8.04
CA ALA A 198 -17.18 -21.95 -7.65
C ALA A 198 -18.52 -22.55 -7.25
N ARG A 199 -19.04 -23.49 -8.07
CA ARG A 199 -20.30 -24.19 -7.78
C ARG A 199 -20.20 -25.01 -6.49
N ALA A 200 -19.15 -25.82 -6.33
CA ALA A 200 -18.99 -26.66 -5.14
C ALA A 200 -18.85 -25.82 -3.85
N ALA A 201 -18.18 -24.68 -3.93
CA ALA A 201 -18.08 -23.76 -2.79
C ALA A 201 -19.42 -23.10 -2.45
N GLN A 202 -20.24 -22.74 -3.45
CA GLN A 202 -21.60 -22.23 -3.26
C GLN A 202 -22.52 -23.28 -2.63
N GLU A 203 -22.51 -24.52 -3.15
CA GLU A 203 -23.29 -25.64 -2.63
C GLU A 203 -22.90 -26.00 -1.18
N ALA A 204 -21.62 -25.82 -0.82
CA ALA A 204 -21.13 -26.02 0.54
C ALA A 204 -21.39 -24.81 1.47
N ASP A 205 -22.08 -23.78 1.00
CA ASP A 205 -22.31 -22.50 1.72
C ASP A 205 -21.01 -21.87 2.25
N ARG A 206 -19.97 -21.89 1.42
CA ARG A 206 -18.67 -21.31 1.76
C ARG A 206 -18.47 -19.97 1.11
N ARG A 207 -17.97 -19.00 1.89
CA ARG A 207 -17.51 -17.73 1.34
C ARG A 207 -16.16 -17.97 0.64
N PHE A 208 -16.06 -17.56 -0.62
CA PHE A 208 -14.87 -17.79 -1.43
C PHE A 208 -14.63 -16.65 -2.43
N ALA A 209 -13.39 -16.55 -2.91
CA ALA A 209 -13.04 -15.63 -3.99
C ALA A 209 -11.76 -16.09 -4.69
N PHE A 210 -11.74 -16.08 -6.02
CA PHE A 210 -10.54 -16.38 -6.79
C PHE A 210 -9.52 -15.25 -6.68
N THR A 211 -8.25 -15.63 -6.69
CA THR A 211 -7.12 -14.71 -6.63
C THR A 211 -5.99 -15.17 -7.54
N LEU A 212 -4.86 -14.47 -7.50
CA LEU A 212 -3.68 -14.74 -8.33
C LEU A 212 -4.05 -14.87 -9.81
N HIS A 213 -3.44 -15.80 -10.53
CA HIS A 213 -3.67 -15.93 -11.98
C HIS A 213 -5.12 -16.37 -12.30
N ALA A 214 -5.75 -17.18 -11.47
CA ALA A 214 -7.14 -17.58 -11.68
C ALA A 214 -8.10 -16.39 -11.60
N GLY A 215 -7.92 -15.53 -10.59
CA GLY A 215 -8.68 -14.28 -10.47
C GLY A 215 -8.35 -13.30 -11.61
N ALA A 216 -7.07 -13.14 -11.92
CA ALA A 216 -6.62 -12.22 -12.99
C ALA A 216 -7.13 -12.63 -14.37
N ALA A 217 -7.22 -13.93 -14.65
CA ALA A 217 -7.75 -14.42 -15.94
C ALA A 217 -9.22 -14.07 -16.18
N LEU A 218 -9.97 -13.78 -15.12
CA LEU A 218 -11.37 -13.34 -15.21
C LEU A 218 -11.51 -11.83 -15.40
N VAL A 219 -10.48 -11.05 -14.99
CA VAL A 219 -10.53 -9.57 -14.97
C VAL A 219 -9.69 -8.96 -16.08
N ALA A 220 -8.43 -9.37 -16.18
CA ALA A 220 -7.44 -8.86 -17.14
C ALA A 220 -6.49 -10.00 -17.53
N PRO A 221 -6.91 -10.91 -18.44
CA PRO A 221 -6.12 -12.09 -18.81
C PRO A 221 -4.85 -11.70 -19.58
N ASN A 222 -3.69 -12.22 -19.14
CA ASN A 222 -2.41 -12.00 -19.80
C ASN A 222 -1.51 -13.25 -19.75
N VAL A 223 -1.48 -13.94 -18.62
CA VAL A 223 -0.58 -15.07 -18.39
C VAL A 223 -1.36 -16.39 -18.35
N ARG A 224 -0.86 -17.40 -19.04
CA ARG A 224 -1.35 -18.80 -18.88
C ARG A 224 -0.83 -19.39 -17.57
N PHE A 225 -1.65 -20.15 -16.88
CA PHE A 225 -1.33 -20.70 -15.58
C PHE A 225 -1.84 -22.14 -15.43
N PRO A 226 -1.05 -23.01 -14.79
CA PRO A 226 -1.41 -24.42 -14.60
C PRO A 226 -2.19 -24.70 -13.32
N ALA A 227 -2.23 -23.77 -12.37
CA ALA A 227 -2.82 -23.94 -11.06
C ALA A 227 -3.78 -22.83 -10.70
N ILE A 228 -4.87 -23.15 -10.01
CA ILE A 228 -5.86 -22.19 -9.52
C ILE A 228 -5.66 -21.92 -8.04
N HIS A 229 -5.94 -20.68 -7.64
CA HIS A 229 -5.87 -20.23 -6.25
C HIS A 229 -7.19 -19.57 -5.89
N CYS A 230 -7.76 -19.99 -4.75
CA CYS A 230 -9.03 -19.51 -4.28
C CYS A 230 -8.98 -19.32 -2.76
N TYR A 231 -9.33 -18.14 -2.28
CA TYR A 231 -9.64 -17.95 -0.87
C TYR A 231 -10.93 -18.69 -0.54
N LEU A 232 -10.91 -19.47 0.53
CA LEU A 232 -12.05 -20.21 1.04
C LEU A 232 -12.14 -20.03 2.55
N GLU A 233 -13.31 -19.63 3.05
CA GLU A 233 -13.54 -19.51 4.49
C GLU A 233 -14.04 -20.85 5.06
N GLY A 234 -13.41 -21.29 6.16
CA GLY A 234 -13.74 -22.53 6.84
C GLY A 234 -13.02 -23.76 6.28
N ASP A 235 -13.60 -24.93 6.55
CA ASP A 235 -13.05 -26.22 6.18
C ASP A 235 -13.13 -26.45 4.65
N PRO A 236 -12.01 -26.72 3.95
CA PRO A 236 -11.98 -27.00 2.52
C PRO A 236 -12.49 -28.40 2.14
N GLU A 237 -12.56 -29.35 3.08
CA GLU A 237 -12.85 -30.75 2.80
C GLU A 237 -14.20 -31.01 2.08
N PRO A 238 -15.31 -30.34 2.42
CA PRO A 238 -16.56 -30.50 1.68
C PRO A 238 -16.44 -30.15 0.19
N VAL A 239 -15.71 -29.07 -0.12
CA VAL A 239 -15.46 -28.63 -1.50
C VAL A 239 -14.53 -29.58 -2.23
N ALA A 240 -13.45 -30.02 -1.58
CA ALA A 240 -12.51 -30.97 -2.13
C ALA A 240 -13.17 -32.31 -2.47
N LYS A 241 -14.02 -32.83 -1.56
CA LYS A 241 -14.78 -34.07 -1.76
C LYS A 241 -15.79 -33.97 -2.90
N ALA A 242 -16.53 -32.86 -2.99
CA ALA A 242 -17.52 -32.64 -4.04
C ALA A 242 -16.88 -32.66 -5.45
N LEU A 243 -15.62 -32.19 -5.54
CA LEU A 243 -14.85 -32.18 -6.79
C LEU A 243 -13.96 -33.38 -7.02
N GLY A 244 -13.96 -34.36 -6.11
CA GLY A 244 -13.07 -35.53 -6.19
C GLY A 244 -11.59 -35.16 -6.20
N LEU A 245 -11.22 -34.05 -5.53
CA LEU A 245 -9.83 -33.65 -5.42
C LEU A 245 -9.06 -34.61 -4.52
N ARG A 246 -7.81 -34.82 -4.86
CA ARG A 246 -6.89 -35.65 -4.06
C ARG A 246 -5.91 -34.73 -3.33
N PRO A 247 -5.43 -35.09 -2.12
CA PRO A 247 -4.34 -34.36 -1.50
C PRO A 247 -3.18 -34.23 -2.50
N GLY A 248 -2.69 -33.00 -2.70
CA GLY A 248 -1.60 -32.70 -3.61
C GLY A 248 -0.44 -32.17 -2.78
N GLU A 249 0.65 -32.89 -2.71
CA GLU A 249 1.85 -32.39 -2.04
C GLU A 249 2.56 -31.38 -2.95
N ASP A 250 3.57 -31.79 -3.70
CA ASP A 250 4.37 -30.90 -4.56
C ASP A 250 3.77 -30.66 -5.97
N GLU A 251 2.87 -31.52 -6.43
CA GLU A 251 2.29 -31.49 -7.79
C GLU A 251 0.84 -30.97 -7.84
N GLY A 252 0.35 -30.33 -6.80
CA GLY A 252 -1.02 -29.84 -6.76
C GLY A 252 -1.27 -28.68 -7.71
N ASN A 253 -2.49 -28.66 -8.29
CA ASN A 253 -2.93 -27.61 -9.20
C ASN A 253 -4.16 -26.82 -8.68
N VAL A 254 -4.64 -27.15 -7.48
CA VAL A 254 -5.72 -26.45 -6.78
C VAL A 254 -5.24 -26.05 -5.40
N HIS A 255 -5.15 -24.75 -5.14
CA HIS A 255 -4.70 -24.18 -3.87
C HIS A 255 -5.85 -23.42 -3.21
N LEU A 256 -6.34 -23.98 -2.08
CA LEU A 256 -7.35 -23.34 -1.26
C LEU A 256 -6.67 -22.61 -0.11
N LEU A 257 -6.89 -21.28 -0.05
CA LEU A 257 -6.24 -20.40 0.90
C LEU A 257 -7.22 -20.05 2.03
N ALA A 258 -6.91 -20.44 3.25
CA ALA A 258 -7.60 -19.95 4.44
C ALA A 258 -7.09 -18.52 4.72
N PRO A 259 -7.95 -17.49 4.60
CA PRO A 259 -7.48 -16.11 4.75
C PRO A 259 -7.08 -15.81 6.20
N TYR A 260 -5.90 -15.23 6.41
CA TYR A 260 -5.46 -14.75 7.73
C TYR A 260 -6.28 -13.54 8.22
N ASP A 261 -6.97 -12.85 7.31
CA ASP A 261 -7.90 -11.77 7.61
C ASP A 261 -9.09 -11.80 6.63
N PRO A 262 -10.34 -11.80 7.12
CA PRO A 262 -11.53 -11.86 6.25
C PRO A 262 -11.70 -10.62 5.36
N GLY A 263 -10.91 -9.57 5.56
CA GLY A 263 -10.90 -8.39 4.70
C GLY A 263 -10.56 -8.68 3.23
N VAL A 264 -9.99 -9.84 2.89
CA VAL A 264 -9.77 -10.27 1.49
C VAL A 264 -11.08 -10.36 0.71
N PHE A 265 -12.20 -10.57 1.40
CA PHE A 265 -13.54 -10.63 0.80
C PHE A 265 -14.22 -9.25 0.71
N HIS A 266 -13.52 -8.17 0.99
CA HIS A 266 -14.09 -6.82 0.82
C HIS A 266 -14.19 -6.46 -0.65
N ALA A 267 -15.36 -5.93 -1.06
CA ALA A 267 -15.61 -5.43 -2.41
C ALA A 267 -15.24 -6.43 -3.52
N LEU A 268 -15.71 -7.67 -3.40
CA LEU A 268 -15.50 -8.69 -4.42
C LEU A 268 -16.02 -8.25 -5.78
N ILE A 269 -15.27 -8.59 -6.83
CA ILE A 269 -15.66 -8.39 -8.22
C ILE A 269 -16.35 -9.67 -8.69
N THR A 270 -17.54 -9.57 -9.27
CA THR A 270 -18.18 -10.72 -9.90
C THR A 270 -17.94 -10.70 -11.40
N LYS A 271 -17.32 -11.75 -11.93
CA LYS A 271 -17.08 -11.96 -13.36
C LYS A 271 -17.64 -13.30 -13.79
N SER A 272 -18.58 -13.29 -14.73
CA SER A 272 -19.27 -14.52 -15.21
C SER A 272 -19.87 -15.34 -14.05
N GLY A 273 -20.44 -14.69 -13.03
CA GLY A 273 -21.00 -15.33 -11.85
C GLY A 273 -19.96 -15.83 -10.82
N VAL A 274 -18.66 -15.61 -11.06
CA VAL A 274 -17.56 -16.07 -10.20
C VAL A 274 -17.00 -14.92 -9.39
N PRO A 275 -16.90 -15.01 -8.05
CA PRO A 275 -16.30 -13.97 -7.22
C PRO A 275 -14.78 -13.98 -7.32
N VAL A 276 -14.22 -12.79 -7.51
CA VAL A 276 -12.79 -12.49 -7.52
C VAL A 276 -12.51 -11.44 -6.45
N VAL A 277 -11.38 -11.52 -5.79
CA VAL A 277 -10.96 -10.47 -4.84
C VAL A 277 -10.87 -9.11 -5.55
N CYS A 278 -11.02 -8.00 -4.80
CA CYS A 278 -10.92 -6.66 -5.37
C CYS A 278 -9.53 -6.41 -6.02
N LEU A 279 -9.48 -5.47 -6.96
CA LEU A 279 -8.25 -5.20 -7.74
C LEU A 279 -7.01 -4.93 -6.90
N PRO A 280 -7.06 -4.11 -5.83
CA PRO A 280 -5.89 -3.89 -4.99
C PRO A 280 -5.38 -5.16 -4.30
N GLN A 281 -6.31 -6.03 -3.85
CA GLN A 281 -5.95 -7.33 -3.26
C GLN A 281 -5.35 -8.27 -4.31
N LEU A 282 -5.97 -8.36 -5.48
CA LEU A 282 -5.50 -9.18 -6.58
C LEU A 282 -4.10 -8.77 -7.04
N TYR A 283 -3.86 -7.46 -7.11
CA TYR A 283 -2.54 -6.93 -7.43
C TYR A 283 -1.50 -7.30 -6.38
N ALA A 284 -1.82 -7.13 -5.09
CA ALA A 284 -0.91 -7.45 -3.99
C ALA A 284 -0.55 -8.95 -3.96
N ASP A 285 -1.52 -9.83 -4.18
CA ASP A 285 -1.30 -11.27 -4.24
C ASP A 285 -0.38 -11.64 -5.41
N LEU A 286 -0.63 -11.11 -6.59
CA LEU A 286 0.15 -11.35 -7.80
C LEU A 286 1.58 -10.85 -7.70
N TYR A 287 1.80 -9.69 -7.11
CA TYR A 287 3.11 -9.03 -7.08
C TYR A 287 4.21 -9.88 -6.44
N HIS A 288 3.86 -10.68 -5.43
CA HIS A 288 4.78 -11.58 -4.73
C HIS A 288 4.70 -13.03 -5.20
N TYR A 289 3.89 -13.32 -6.22
CA TYR A 289 3.78 -14.66 -6.76
C TYR A 289 4.91 -14.96 -7.75
N GLU A 290 5.67 -16.02 -7.52
CA GLU A 290 6.92 -16.31 -8.23
C GLU A 290 6.73 -16.64 -9.73
N ARG A 291 5.62 -17.30 -10.09
CA ARG A 291 5.35 -17.76 -11.47
C ARG A 291 4.73 -16.64 -12.32
N ARG A 292 5.55 -15.71 -12.83
CA ARG A 292 5.13 -14.57 -13.68
C ARG A 292 4.07 -13.66 -13.01
N GLY A 293 4.01 -13.66 -11.68
CA GLY A 293 3.03 -12.87 -10.94
C GLY A 293 3.23 -11.36 -11.15
N ARG A 294 4.47 -10.88 -11.14
CA ARG A 294 4.78 -9.46 -11.39
C ARG A 294 4.36 -8.98 -12.77
N GLU A 295 4.53 -9.83 -13.79
CA GLU A 295 4.09 -9.51 -15.16
C GLU A 295 2.57 -9.36 -15.23
N GLN A 296 1.84 -10.31 -14.61
CA GLN A 296 0.39 -10.26 -14.53
C GLN A 296 -0.10 -9.08 -13.68
N ALA A 297 0.59 -8.77 -12.57
CA ALA A 297 0.28 -7.62 -11.73
C ALA A 297 0.44 -6.30 -12.49
N ALA A 298 1.55 -6.13 -13.22
CA ALA A 298 1.79 -4.94 -14.04
C ALA A 298 0.72 -4.77 -15.14
N HIS A 299 0.32 -5.88 -15.77
CA HIS A 299 -0.79 -5.87 -16.73
C HIS A 299 -2.11 -5.47 -16.07
N LEU A 300 -2.47 -6.08 -14.94
CA LEU A 300 -3.68 -5.76 -14.19
C LEU A 300 -3.74 -4.28 -13.80
N ARG A 301 -2.62 -3.72 -13.31
CA ARG A 301 -2.54 -2.32 -12.91
C ARG A 301 -2.83 -1.39 -14.08
N ARG A 302 -2.22 -1.64 -15.23
CA ARG A 302 -2.38 -0.83 -16.44
C ARG A 302 -3.79 -0.92 -17.02
N GLU A 303 -4.37 -2.12 -17.10
CA GLU A 303 -5.63 -2.35 -17.81
C GLU A 303 -6.88 -2.11 -16.93
N ALA A 304 -6.76 -2.25 -15.61
CA ALA A 304 -7.95 -2.29 -14.76
C ALA A 304 -7.94 -1.33 -13.57
N MET A 305 -6.77 -0.81 -13.12
CA MET A 305 -6.73 0.01 -11.90
C MET A 305 -6.68 1.51 -12.17
N GLY A 306 -6.07 1.94 -13.28
CA GLY A 306 -6.06 3.34 -13.68
C GLY A 306 -5.11 4.25 -12.87
N PHE A 307 -4.23 3.69 -11.98
CA PHE A 307 -3.25 4.45 -11.18
C PHE A 307 -1.98 3.66 -10.87
#